data_2d1a84d7b2c283a00d3686c8c6470d5e
#
_entry.id   2d1a84d7b2c283a00d3686c8c6470d5e
#
_cell.length_a   1.000
_cell.length_b   1.000
_cell.length_c   1.000
_cell.angle_alpha   90.00
_cell.angle_beta   90.00
_cell.angle_gamma   90.00
#
_symmetry.space_group_name_H-M   'P 1'
#
loop_
_entity.id
_entity.type
_entity.pdbx_description
1 polymer ?
#
loop_
_entity_poly.entity_id
_entity_poly.type
_entity_poly.pdbx_seq_one_letter_code
_entity_poly.pdbx_strand_id
1 'polypeptide(L)'
;MQLSLLVLFLLALSACASTTDEEENFPQISDPGQTFTLDDLLGTTFKQSSSYSTEGLPGSSNVSYGFLRIPGGDPYEYEVRFYTSHRQAVDLGTPLAIEGSGETAVLSKSDSTYKEGVKNRRMACGSGVGGGARSGICSKFGSYAIFGNIVMLCQGADKAQSVERCGLLANELMANE
;
A
#
# COMPACT_ATOMS: atom_id res chain seq x y z
N MET A 1 -43.74 60.53 -31.21
CA MET A 1 -42.44 60.34 -30.53
C MET A 1 -42.55 59.17 -29.59
N GLN A 2 -42.19 57.96 -30.04
CA GLN A 2 -42.25 56.77 -29.26
C GLN A 2 -40.83 56.39 -28.88
N LEU A 3 -40.55 56.33 -27.58
CA LEU A 3 -39.28 55.92 -27.01
C LEU A 3 -39.31 54.43 -26.74
N SER A 4 -38.62 53.67 -27.59
CA SER A 4 -38.49 52.20 -27.43
C SER A 4 -37.44 51.90 -26.40
N LEU A 5 -37.87 51.33 -25.28
CA LEU A 5 -37.03 50.84 -24.19
C LEU A 5 -36.57 49.41 -24.52
N LEU A 6 -35.30 49.25 -24.89
CA LEU A 6 -34.69 47.97 -25.16
C LEU A 6 -34.18 47.37 -23.84
N VAL A 7 -34.88 46.37 -23.32
CA VAL A 7 -34.46 45.63 -22.12
C VAL A 7 -33.52 44.53 -22.54
N LEU A 8 -32.24 44.70 -22.22
CA LEU A 8 -31.22 43.67 -22.46
C LEU A 8 -31.25 42.68 -21.31
N PHE A 9 -31.71 41.45 -21.58
CA PHE A 9 -31.76 40.37 -20.62
C PHE A 9 -30.41 39.64 -20.64
N LEU A 10 -29.54 39.91 -19.64
CA LEU A 10 -28.30 39.18 -19.43
C LEU A 10 -28.61 37.84 -18.76
N LEU A 11 -28.57 36.77 -19.54
CA LEU A 11 -28.55 35.40 -19.04
C LEU A 11 -27.17 35.10 -18.44
N ALA A 12 -27.07 35.16 -17.13
CA ALA A 12 -25.91 34.59 -16.40
C ALA A 12 -25.96 33.06 -16.43
N LEU A 13 -25.17 32.48 -17.31
CA LEU A 13 -24.88 31.01 -17.24
C LEU A 13 -23.99 30.78 -16.03
N SER A 14 -24.57 30.35 -14.94
CA SER A 14 -23.84 29.76 -13.82
C SER A 14 -23.32 28.40 -14.27
N ALA A 15 -22.06 28.33 -14.72
CA ALA A 15 -21.35 27.09 -14.90
C ALA A 15 -21.08 26.52 -13.50
N CYS A 16 -21.87 25.53 -13.08
CA CYS A 16 -21.50 24.64 -11.99
C CYS A 16 -20.26 23.84 -12.45
N ALA A 17 -19.07 24.29 -12.08
CA ALA A 17 -17.90 23.44 -12.11
C ALA A 17 -18.12 22.35 -11.04
N SER A 18 -18.49 21.15 -11.49
CA SER A 18 -18.39 19.97 -10.66
C SER A 18 -16.91 19.73 -10.42
N THR A 19 -16.40 20.15 -9.27
CA THR A 19 -15.15 19.59 -8.74
C THR A 19 -15.47 18.14 -8.41
N THR A 20 -15.16 17.22 -9.32
CA THR A 20 -14.90 15.84 -8.95
C THR A 20 -13.69 15.92 -8.04
N ASP A 21 -13.89 15.73 -6.73
CA ASP A 21 -12.85 15.33 -5.83
C ASP A 21 -12.39 13.96 -6.36
N GLU A 22 -11.38 13.97 -7.23
CA GLU A 22 -10.60 12.77 -7.47
C GLU A 22 -9.98 12.45 -6.11
N GLU A 23 -10.46 11.40 -5.46
CA GLU A 23 -9.78 10.83 -4.30
C GLU A 23 -8.34 10.59 -4.75
N GLU A 24 -7.43 11.39 -4.23
CA GLU A 24 -6.01 11.32 -4.57
C GLU A 24 -5.49 10.00 -4.03
N ASN A 25 -5.55 8.96 -4.86
CA ASN A 25 -5.09 7.63 -4.51
C ASN A 25 -3.62 7.70 -4.10
N PHE A 26 -3.27 7.09 -2.96
CA PHE A 26 -1.89 7.03 -2.49
C PHE A 26 -0.98 6.53 -3.63
N PRO A 27 0.10 7.24 -3.96
CA PRO A 27 0.99 6.82 -5.03
C PRO A 27 1.76 5.56 -4.65
N GLN A 28 1.86 4.61 -5.59
CA GLN A 28 2.59 3.36 -5.35
C GLN A 28 4.08 3.57 -5.05
N ILE A 29 4.69 4.63 -5.59
CA ILE A 29 6.08 5.01 -5.32
C ILE A 29 6.10 6.52 -5.06
N SER A 30 6.59 6.91 -3.90
CA SER A 30 6.75 8.32 -3.51
C SER A 30 7.93 8.52 -2.56
N ASP A 31 8.53 9.68 -2.67
CA ASP A 31 9.63 10.09 -1.80
C ASP A 31 9.24 11.35 -1.03
N PRO A 32 8.93 11.26 0.26
CA PRO A 32 8.66 12.42 1.09
C PRO A 32 9.92 13.21 1.47
N GLY A 33 11.10 12.78 1.01
CA GLY A 33 12.38 13.41 1.36
C GLY A 33 12.94 12.99 2.72
N GLN A 34 12.36 11.94 3.32
CA GLN A 34 12.72 11.45 4.65
C GLN A 34 13.22 10.01 4.60
N THR A 35 13.99 9.64 5.63
CA THR A 35 14.48 8.27 5.85
C THR A 35 13.90 7.73 7.13
N PHE A 36 13.11 6.68 7.01
CA PHE A 36 12.45 6.03 8.14
C PHE A 36 13.30 4.90 8.71
N THR A 37 13.20 4.72 10.03
CA THR A 37 13.84 3.67 10.80
C THR A 37 12.81 2.67 11.34
N LEU A 38 13.29 1.58 11.93
CA LEU A 38 12.41 0.66 12.66
C LEU A 38 11.72 1.35 13.85
N ASP A 39 12.42 2.25 14.53
CA ASP A 39 11.87 2.97 15.69
C ASP A 39 10.72 3.89 15.26
N ASP A 40 10.81 4.55 14.10
CA ASP A 40 9.71 5.35 13.54
C ASP A 40 8.49 4.47 13.27
N LEU A 41 8.68 3.28 12.68
CA LEU A 41 7.60 2.32 12.46
C LEU A 41 6.96 1.88 13.78
N LEU A 42 7.76 1.57 14.80
CA LEU A 42 7.27 1.13 16.10
C LEU A 42 6.63 2.27 16.91
N GLY A 43 6.91 3.51 16.56
CA GLY A 43 6.25 4.71 17.08
C GLY A 43 4.79 4.85 16.62
N THR A 44 4.43 4.25 15.48
CA THR A 44 3.05 4.24 14.97
C THR A 44 2.13 3.27 15.73
N THR A 45 0.88 3.12 15.29
CA THR A 45 -0.02 2.07 15.82
C THR A 45 0.34 0.66 15.34
N PHE A 46 1.39 0.53 14.50
CA PHE A 46 1.91 -0.76 14.05
C PHE A 46 2.41 -1.61 15.22
N LYS A 47 2.07 -2.90 15.18
CA LYS A 47 2.51 -3.89 16.17
C LYS A 47 3.30 -4.97 15.45
N GLN A 48 4.60 -4.98 15.69
CA GLN A 48 5.50 -6.00 15.15
C GLN A 48 5.15 -7.37 15.73
N SER A 49 4.95 -8.35 14.84
CA SER A 49 4.74 -9.76 15.19
C SER A 49 6.02 -10.57 15.01
N SER A 50 6.83 -10.23 13.99
CA SER A 50 8.07 -10.93 13.69
C SER A 50 9.08 -10.00 13.04
N SER A 51 10.37 -10.23 13.31
CA SER A 51 11.49 -9.76 12.48
C SER A 51 11.94 -10.88 11.57
N TYR A 52 12.23 -10.57 10.30
CA TYR A 52 12.75 -11.52 9.36
C TYR A 52 14.22 -11.25 9.07
N SER A 53 14.95 -12.31 8.66
CA SER A 53 16.30 -12.15 8.13
C SER A 53 16.27 -11.32 6.84
N THR A 54 17.29 -10.51 6.65
CA THR A 54 17.51 -9.77 5.39
C THR A 54 18.22 -10.61 4.33
N GLU A 55 18.57 -11.86 4.63
CA GLU A 55 19.18 -12.78 3.67
C GLU A 55 18.25 -13.00 2.48
N GLY A 56 18.75 -12.72 1.28
CA GLY A 56 17.95 -12.75 0.04
C GLY A 56 17.23 -11.43 -0.29
N LEU A 57 17.44 -10.38 0.51
CA LEU A 57 16.99 -9.00 0.21
C LEU A 57 18.19 -8.06 0.07
N PRO A 58 18.79 -7.93 -1.13
CA PRO A 58 19.93 -7.07 -1.34
C PRO A 58 19.66 -5.62 -0.90
N GLY A 59 20.54 -5.04 -0.10
CA GLY A 59 20.46 -3.67 0.37
C GLY A 59 19.45 -3.41 1.50
N SER A 60 18.64 -4.37 1.88
CA SER A 60 17.73 -4.24 3.03
C SER A 60 18.49 -4.29 4.35
N SER A 61 18.21 -3.35 5.25
CA SER A 61 18.81 -3.29 6.59
C SER A 61 17.95 -3.94 7.66
N ASN A 62 16.64 -4.01 7.44
CA ASN A 62 15.67 -4.60 8.39
C ASN A 62 14.41 -5.05 7.66
N VAL A 63 13.73 -6.06 8.21
CA VAL A 63 12.41 -6.50 7.75
C VAL A 63 11.51 -6.78 8.95
N SER A 64 10.37 -6.13 8.97
CA SER A 64 9.35 -6.30 9.99
C SER A 64 8.06 -6.83 9.38
N TYR A 65 7.45 -7.80 10.04
CA TYR A 65 6.09 -8.24 9.77
C TYR A 65 5.20 -7.95 10.96
N GLY A 66 4.01 -7.45 10.73
CA GLY A 66 3.10 -7.11 11.80
C GLY A 66 1.76 -6.56 11.32
N PHE A 67 1.12 -5.83 12.21
CA PHE A 67 -0.27 -5.40 12.06
C PHE A 67 -0.40 -3.91 12.36
N LEU A 68 -1.05 -3.16 11.48
CA LEU A 68 -1.51 -1.81 11.76
C LEU A 68 -2.91 -1.88 12.38
N ARG A 69 -3.09 -1.27 13.54
CA ARG A 69 -4.40 -1.21 14.20
C ARG A 69 -5.27 -0.14 13.57
N ILE A 70 -6.48 -0.54 13.19
CA ILE A 70 -7.49 0.37 12.65
C ILE A 70 -8.55 0.61 13.72
N PRO A 71 -8.86 1.86 14.09
CA PRO A 71 -9.90 2.16 15.04
C PRO A 71 -11.26 1.60 14.59
N GLY A 72 -11.85 0.74 15.41
CA GLY A 72 -13.16 0.13 15.11
C GLY A 72 -13.19 -0.94 14.03
N GLY A 73 -12.04 -1.36 13.50
CA GLY A 73 -11.91 -2.37 12.46
C GLY A 73 -10.91 -3.48 12.78
N ASP A 74 -10.83 -4.46 11.89
CA ASP A 74 -9.81 -5.48 11.95
C ASP A 74 -8.44 -4.89 11.58
N PRO A 75 -7.34 -5.34 12.21
CA PRO A 75 -6.02 -4.88 11.87
C PRO A 75 -5.61 -5.39 10.50
N TYR A 76 -4.84 -4.57 9.76
CA TYR A 76 -4.26 -4.97 8.48
C TYR A 76 -2.83 -5.46 8.67
N GLU A 77 -2.46 -6.47 7.89
CA GLU A 77 -1.13 -7.07 7.92
C GLU A 77 -0.18 -6.39 6.92
N TYR A 78 1.08 -6.26 7.34
CA TYR A 78 2.14 -5.65 6.54
C TYR A 78 3.44 -6.43 6.67
N GLU A 79 4.22 -6.46 5.58
CA GLU A 79 5.65 -6.74 5.60
C GLU A 79 6.37 -5.44 5.19
N VAL A 80 7.19 -4.89 6.08
CA VAL A 80 7.89 -3.61 5.89
C VAL A 80 9.40 -3.89 5.81
N ARG A 81 10.04 -3.48 4.71
CA ARG A 81 11.46 -3.66 4.43
C ARG A 81 12.14 -2.31 4.39
N PHE A 82 13.24 -2.16 5.12
CA PHE A 82 13.99 -0.92 5.23
C PHE A 82 15.25 -0.97 4.35
N TYR A 83 15.52 0.14 3.66
CA TYR A 83 16.70 0.35 2.85
C TYR A 83 17.46 1.60 3.33
N THR A 84 18.66 1.86 2.83
CA THR A 84 19.43 3.04 3.25
C THR A 84 19.00 4.32 2.54
N SER A 85 18.23 4.22 1.45
CA SER A 85 17.70 5.37 0.71
C SER A 85 16.49 4.97 -0.13
N HIS A 86 15.69 5.97 -0.54
CA HIS A 86 14.59 5.79 -1.49
C HIS A 86 15.06 5.11 -2.78
N ARG A 87 16.18 5.56 -3.33
CA ARG A 87 16.73 4.96 -4.55
C ARG A 87 17.03 3.46 -4.38
N GLN A 88 17.61 3.05 -3.26
CA GLN A 88 17.85 1.62 -3.01
C GLN A 88 16.54 0.84 -2.82
N ALA A 89 15.55 1.42 -2.14
CA ALA A 89 14.23 0.81 -2.01
C ALA A 89 13.58 0.57 -3.38
N VAL A 90 13.71 1.53 -4.31
CA VAL A 90 13.22 1.40 -5.68
C VAL A 90 14.03 0.37 -6.47
N ASP A 91 15.36 0.54 -6.55
CA ASP A 91 16.20 -0.26 -7.46
C ASP A 91 16.31 -1.73 -7.03
N LEU A 92 16.44 -1.98 -5.72
CA LEU A 92 16.68 -3.32 -5.17
C LEU A 92 15.42 -3.95 -4.55
N GLY A 93 14.51 -3.12 -4.03
CA GLY A 93 13.31 -3.59 -3.34
C GLY A 93 12.17 -3.97 -4.29
N THR A 94 12.01 -3.24 -5.41
CA THR A 94 10.89 -3.44 -6.34
C THR A 94 10.78 -4.88 -6.87
N PRO A 95 11.85 -5.53 -7.38
CA PRO A 95 11.72 -6.88 -7.92
C PRO A 95 11.20 -7.88 -6.89
N LEU A 96 11.67 -7.75 -5.65
CA LEU A 96 11.30 -8.66 -4.56
C LEU A 96 9.97 -8.27 -3.89
N ALA A 97 9.50 -7.02 -4.05
CA ALA A 97 8.15 -6.62 -3.71
C ALA A 97 7.12 -7.24 -4.67
N ILE A 98 7.42 -7.22 -5.97
CA ILE A 98 6.61 -7.89 -7.00
C ILE A 98 6.57 -9.41 -6.75
N GLU A 99 7.72 -10.04 -6.43
CA GLU A 99 7.78 -11.46 -6.08
C GLU A 99 6.86 -11.79 -4.89
N GLY A 100 6.73 -10.87 -3.92
CA GLY A 100 5.99 -11.10 -2.67
C GLY A 100 4.52 -10.70 -2.70
N SER A 101 4.03 -10.01 -3.74
CA SER A 101 2.69 -9.42 -3.75
C SER A 101 2.00 -9.53 -5.11
N GLY A 102 0.68 -9.30 -5.13
CA GLY A 102 -0.14 -9.35 -6.34
C GLY A 102 -0.48 -10.76 -6.81
N GLU A 103 -1.08 -10.83 -7.99
CA GLU A 103 -1.56 -12.08 -8.58
C GLU A 103 -0.42 -13.03 -8.99
N THR A 104 0.73 -12.47 -9.31
CA THR A 104 1.93 -13.23 -9.75
C THR A 104 2.88 -13.56 -8.60
N ALA A 105 2.46 -13.34 -7.35
CA ALA A 105 3.31 -13.57 -6.19
C ALA A 105 3.80 -15.03 -6.11
N VAL A 106 5.09 -15.20 -5.82
CA VAL A 106 5.68 -16.52 -5.59
C VAL A 106 5.40 -16.95 -4.15
N LEU A 107 4.55 -17.95 -4.00
CA LEU A 107 4.03 -18.41 -2.69
C LEU A 107 4.64 -19.75 -2.24
N SER A 108 5.62 -20.28 -2.96
CA SER A 108 6.38 -21.47 -2.61
C SER A 108 7.77 -21.07 -2.10
N LYS A 109 8.16 -21.59 -0.94
CA LYS A 109 9.49 -21.31 -0.36
C LYS A 109 10.64 -21.81 -1.24
N SER A 110 10.43 -22.90 -1.99
CA SER A 110 11.44 -23.44 -2.91
C SER A 110 11.70 -22.52 -4.09
N ASP A 111 10.67 -21.81 -4.56
CA ASP A 111 10.70 -21.05 -5.81
C ASP A 111 10.97 -19.55 -5.56
N SER A 112 10.79 -19.09 -4.30
CA SER A 112 11.05 -17.71 -3.92
C SER A 112 12.53 -17.40 -3.82
N THR A 113 12.93 -16.23 -4.30
CA THR A 113 14.24 -15.63 -4.06
C THR A 113 14.36 -15.23 -2.59
N TYR A 114 13.40 -14.45 -2.09
CA TYR A 114 13.32 -14.12 -0.68
C TYR A 114 12.42 -15.12 0.06
N LYS A 115 13.05 -16.00 0.82
CA LYS A 115 12.41 -17.18 1.44
C LYS A 115 11.73 -16.89 2.77
N GLU A 116 12.15 -15.81 3.46
CA GLU A 116 11.51 -15.39 4.70
C GLU A 116 10.11 -14.86 4.43
N GLY A 117 9.22 -14.97 5.39
CA GLY A 117 7.87 -14.43 5.30
C GLY A 117 6.92 -15.12 4.30
N VAL A 118 7.38 -16.02 3.41
CA VAL A 118 6.53 -16.69 2.41
C VAL A 118 5.29 -17.33 3.04
N LYS A 119 5.41 -17.93 4.22
CA LYS A 119 4.28 -18.49 4.96
C LYS A 119 3.22 -17.45 5.28
N ASN A 120 3.64 -16.24 5.65
CA ASN A 120 2.73 -15.15 6.07
C ASN A 120 2.14 -14.39 4.88
N ARG A 121 2.72 -14.55 3.66
CA ARG A 121 2.16 -13.99 2.42
C ARG A 121 0.97 -14.79 1.88
N ARG A 122 0.76 -16.02 2.37
CA ARG A 122 -0.24 -16.97 1.86
C ARG A 122 -1.58 -16.80 2.56
N MET A 123 -2.65 -16.78 1.79
CA MET A 123 -4.01 -16.87 2.29
C MET A 123 -4.85 -17.84 1.46
N ALA A 124 -5.88 -18.42 2.06
CA ALA A 124 -6.86 -19.21 1.33
C ALA A 124 -7.76 -18.30 0.48
N CYS A 125 -7.91 -18.62 -0.79
CA CYS A 125 -8.74 -17.86 -1.73
C CYS A 125 -9.53 -18.78 -2.64
N GLY A 126 -10.38 -18.16 -3.50
CA GLY A 126 -11.29 -18.86 -4.39
C GLY A 126 -12.71 -18.95 -3.83
N SER A 127 -13.69 -18.90 -4.71
CA SER A 127 -15.09 -19.09 -4.38
C SER A 127 -15.40 -20.57 -4.49
N GLY A 128 -15.71 -21.23 -3.37
CA GLY A 128 -16.30 -22.55 -3.40
C GLY A 128 -17.71 -22.44 -4.01
N VAL A 129 -17.92 -22.92 -5.23
CA VAL A 129 -19.25 -23.07 -5.78
C VAL A 129 -19.99 -24.14 -4.95
N GLY A 130 -21.08 -23.76 -4.30
CA GLY A 130 -21.90 -24.69 -3.51
C GLY A 130 -21.47 -24.90 -2.06
N GLY A 131 -20.77 -23.94 -1.41
CA GLY A 131 -20.46 -24.01 0.03
C GLY A 131 -19.23 -24.87 0.36
N GLY A 132 -18.43 -25.23 -0.64
CA GLY A 132 -17.18 -25.95 -0.46
C GLY A 132 -16.05 -25.08 0.09
N ALA A 133 -14.99 -25.73 0.64
CA ALA A 133 -13.79 -25.07 1.11
C ALA A 133 -13.10 -24.27 -0.02
N ARG A 134 -12.50 -23.12 0.29
CA ARG A 134 -11.66 -22.36 -0.63
C ARG A 134 -10.52 -23.25 -1.10
N SER A 135 -10.38 -23.45 -2.41
CA SER A 135 -9.47 -24.44 -2.99
C SER A 135 -8.14 -23.85 -3.47
N GLY A 136 -7.98 -22.51 -3.43
CA GLY A 136 -6.79 -21.80 -3.89
C GLY A 136 -5.94 -21.23 -2.77
N ILE A 137 -4.68 -20.93 -3.10
CA ILE A 137 -3.76 -20.16 -2.27
C ILE A 137 -3.38 -18.92 -3.07
N CYS A 138 -3.62 -17.74 -2.49
CA CYS A 138 -3.30 -16.45 -3.08
C CYS A 138 -2.34 -15.67 -2.18
N SER A 139 -1.76 -14.62 -2.74
CA SER A 139 -1.05 -13.63 -1.92
C SER A 139 -2.04 -12.88 -1.03
N LYS A 140 -1.69 -12.73 0.24
CA LYS A 140 -2.38 -11.86 1.17
C LYS A 140 -2.16 -10.39 0.83
N PHE A 141 -0.99 -10.08 0.27
CA PHE A 141 -0.61 -8.75 -0.17
C PHE A 141 -1.02 -8.57 -1.62
N GLY A 142 -2.11 -7.85 -1.89
CA GLY A 142 -2.58 -7.57 -3.26
C GLY A 142 -1.63 -6.67 -4.04
N SER A 143 -0.76 -5.91 -3.35
CA SER A 143 0.30 -5.10 -3.93
C SER A 143 1.30 -4.64 -2.87
N TYR A 144 2.21 -3.75 -3.31
CA TYR A 144 3.18 -3.06 -2.47
C TYR A 144 3.14 -1.56 -2.72
N ALA A 145 3.76 -0.77 -1.83
CA ALA A 145 4.15 0.61 -2.08
C ALA A 145 5.58 0.86 -1.59
N ILE A 146 6.23 1.87 -2.18
CA ILE A 146 7.53 2.38 -1.76
C ILE A 146 7.33 3.81 -1.27
N PHE A 147 7.67 4.06 -0.02
CA PHE A 147 7.54 5.35 0.64
C PHE A 147 8.86 5.72 1.32
N GLY A 148 9.52 6.77 0.83
CA GLY A 148 10.88 7.05 1.25
C GLY A 148 11.80 5.83 1.03
N ASN A 149 12.50 5.43 2.05
CA ASN A 149 13.43 4.30 2.03
C ASN A 149 12.79 2.96 2.42
N ILE A 150 11.47 2.87 2.54
CA ILE A 150 10.78 1.63 2.92
C ILE A 150 9.97 1.06 1.77
N VAL A 151 9.95 -0.27 1.68
CA VAL A 151 9.05 -1.05 0.84
C VAL A 151 8.02 -1.71 1.74
N MET A 152 6.75 -1.44 1.50
CA MET A 152 5.62 -1.98 2.25
C MET A 152 4.83 -2.94 1.37
N LEU A 153 4.73 -4.21 1.74
CA LEU A 153 3.75 -5.14 1.19
C LEU A 153 2.51 -5.06 2.09
N CYS A 154 1.37 -4.69 1.54
CA CYS A 154 0.18 -4.36 2.31
C CYS A 154 -0.95 -5.35 2.01
N GLN A 155 -1.62 -5.81 3.07
CA GLN A 155 -2.78 -6.68 2.92
C GLN A 155 -3.85 -6.02 2.07
N GLY A 156 -4.40 -6.77 1.11
CA GLY A 156 -5.51 -6.31 0.27
C GLY A 156 -5.93 -7.39 -0.73
N ALA A 157 -7.19 -7.35 -1.14
CA ALA A 157 -7.73 -8.27 -2.11
C ALA A 157 -7.20 -8.01 -3.54
N ASP A 158 -6.82 -6.77 -3.80
CA ASP A 158 -6.31 -6.30 -5.09
C ASP A 158 -5.28 -5.17 -4.91
N LYS A 159 -4.77 -4.65 -6.03
CA LYS A 159 -3.78 -3.57 -6.03
C LYS A 159 -4.31 -2.29 -5.41
N ALA A 160 -5.53 -1.87 -5.74
CA ALA A 160 -6.09 -0.59 -5.29
C ALA A 160 -6.23 -0.59 -3.76
N GLN A 161 -6.87 -1.60 -3.21
CA GLN A 161 -7.05 -1.76 -1.77
C GLN A 161 -5.71 -1.89 -1.02
N SER A 162 -4.75 -2.62 -1.59
CA SER A 162 -3.41 -2.75 -0.99
C SER A 162 -2.68 -1.41 -0.93
N VAL A 163 -2.68 -0.65 -2.02
CA VAL A 163 -1.99 0.64 -2.10
C VAL A 163 -2.64 1.66 -1.18
N GLU A 164 -3.98 1.70 -1.11
CA GLU A 164 -4.72 2.50 -0.13
C GLU A 164 -4.28 2.19 1.31
N ARG A 165 -4.19 0.90 1.66
CA ARG A 165 -3.74 0.47 3.00
C ARG A 165 -2.27 0.80 3.25
N CYS A 166 -1.41 0.75 2.24
CA CYS A 166 -0.05 1.26 2.36
C CYS A 166 -0.05 2.75 2.74
N GLY A 167 -0.97 3.53 2.15
CA GLY A 167 -1.17 4.95 2.48
C GLY A 167 -1.52 5.18 3.96
N LEU A 168 -2.31 4.30 4.58
CA LEU A 168 -2.63 4.42 6.01
C LEU A 168 -1.36 4.36 6.88
N LEU A 169 -0.46 3.40 6.61
CA LEU A 169 0.81 3.30 7.34
C LEU A 169 1.74 4.48 7.05
N ALA A 170 1.83 4.91 5.77
CA ALA A 170 2.62 6.07 5.39
C ALA A 170 2.16 7.35 6.09
N ASN A 171 0.85 7.56 6.21
CA ASN A 171 0.28 8.71 6.92
C ASN A 171 0.62 8.68 8.41
N GLU A 172 0.59 7.51 9.06
CA GLU A 172 1.01 7.40 10.47
C GLU A 172 2.51 7.68 10.66
N LEU A 173 3.35 7.23 9.72
CA LEU A 173 4.78 7.53 9.74
C LEU A 173 5.04 9.04 9.65
N MET A 174 4.29 9.76 8.82
CA MET A 174 4.41 11.22 8.70
C MET A 174 3.84 11.98 9.90
N ALA A 175 2.88 11.41 10.62
CA ALA A 175 2.24 12.06 11.77
C ALA A 175 3.04 11.95 13.07
N ASN A 176 4.06 11.10 13.12
CA ASN A 176 4.87 10.84 14.33
C ASN A 176 6.12 11.72 14.46
N GLU A 177 6.22 12.79 13.69
CA GLU A 177 7.32 13.78 13.75
C GLU A 177 7.15 14.87 14.81
#